data_021f104b4023a630feac7bda4fcc444d
#
_entry.id   021f104b4023a630feac7bda4fcc444d
#
_cell.length_a   1.000
_cell.length_b   1.000
_cell.length_c   1.000
_cell.angle_alpha   90.00
_cell.angle_beta   90.00
_cell.angle_gamma   90.00
#
_symmetry.space_group_name_H-M   'P 1'
#
loop_
_entity.id
_entity.type
_entity.pdbx_description
1 polymer ?
#
loop_
_entity_poly.entity_id
_entity_poly.type
_entity_poly.pdbx_seq_one_letter_code
_entity_poly.pdbx_strand_id
1 'polypeptide(L)'
;MATATQTSKILSAEQEAKLRQPIDEYVGKIQAQIDELRTDGTEKAVNIQNELDNLKRDRIYTAQEKTERETKLKAELAAAKAVEEKNKGQINKLIADAEAYLKAHYDSDYYQAVVASCKQEKVQAQQKYQATVEQLKKEHETALSKLSNQQEIKDEKYVHKNRLFDAKMQLDKDCQAIKDRRHAAFDYKYHLIDMLRLSKFTVGESLAQKWENYKYTFNRRDFLLRNGLYIAIVIIFIILCLIAQFGKKVPLLTVNNILNILQQASPRMFLALGVAGLILLAGTDLSIGRMVGMGMTAATIIMHKGINTGAVFGHVFDFTGLPVVARVILALLVCIVLCTVFTTIAGFFTAKFKMHPFISTMANMLVIFGLVTYSTKGVSFGGIEGNIPSMIIPKIGGFPTIILWAIAAVIVVWFIWNKTTFGKNLFAVGGNPEAAAVSGISVFRVTVGAFILAGILYGFGSWLECIRMVGSGSAAYGQGWEMDAIAACVVGGVSFTGGIGKISGVVVGVFIFTALTYSLTTLGIDTNLQFVFSGIIILVAVMLDCLKYVQKK
;
A
#
# COMPACT_ATOMS: atom_id res chain seq x y z
N MET A 1 33.88 -36.96 25.38
CA MET A 1 34.66 -36.12 24.45
C MET A 1 34.17 -34.69 24.63
N ALA A 2 34.98 -33.87 25.22
CA ALA A 2 34.64 -32.52 25.65
C ALA A 2 34.58 -31.59 24.44
N THR A 3 33.41 -31.08 24.11
CA THR A 3 33.23 -29.91 23.23
C THR A 3 33.71 -28.68 23.98
N ALA A 4 34.89 -28.21 23.65
CA ALA A 4 35.46 -26.99 24.16
C ALA A 4 34.51 -25.82 23.88
N THR A 5 33.91 -25.29 24.93
CA THR A 5 33.23 -24.01 24.95
C THR A 5 34.29 -22.95 24.73
N GLN A 6 34.58 -22.61 23.47
CA GLN A 6 35.32 -21.40 23.14
C GLN A 6 34.48 -20.22 23.66
N THR A 7 34.89 -19.66 24.79
CA THR A 7 34.48 -18.34 25.24
C THR A 7 34.88 -17.37 24.13
N SER A 8 33.95 -17.04 23.23
CA SER A 8 34.21 -16.09 22.14
C SER A 8 34.50 -14.74 22.77
N LYS A 9 35.74 -14.26 22.64
CA LYS A 9 36.15 -12.92 23.07
C LYS A 9 35.42 -11.88 22.23
N ILE A 10 35.01 -10.80 22.87
CA ILE A 10 34.51 -9.62 22.14
C ILE A 10 35.66 -9.12 21.25
N LEU A 11 35.39 -8.99 19.97
CA LEU A 11 36.38 -8.54 19.00
C LEU A 11 36.54 -7.03 19.07
N SER A 12 37.80 -6.57 19.17
CA SER A 12 38.11 -5.16 18.97
C SER A 12 38.07 -4.79 17.48
N ALA A 13 37.94 -3.49 17.18
CA ALA A 13 37.96 -2.99 15.80
C ALA A 13 39.25 -3.40 15.05
N GLU A 14 40.41 -3.44 15.74
CA GLU A 14 41.68 -3.90 15.16
C GLU A 14 41.69 -5.39 14.83
N GLN A 15 41.05 -6.21 15.69
CA GLN A 15 40.91 -7.64 15.43
C GLN A 15 39.96 -7.92 14.27
N GLU A 16 38.87 -7.16 14.13
CA GLU A 16 38.01 -7.23 12.96
C GLU A 16 38.73 -6.86 11.67
N ALA A 17 39.50 -5.77 11.70
CA ALA A 17 40.29 -5.33 10.54
C ALA A 17 41.30 -6.41 10.12
N LYS A 18 41.96 -7.05 11.07
CA LYS A 18 42.90 -8.15 10.79
C LYS A 18 42.24 -9.39 10.18
N LEU A 19 41.02 -9.70 10.60
CA LEU A 19 40.24 -10.81 10.00
C LEU A 19 39.76 -10.47 8.58
N ARG A 20 39.48 -9.21 8.31
CA ARG A 20 38.97 -8.75 7.02
C ARG A 20 40.08 -8.52 6.00
N GLN A 21 41.24 -8.06 6.41
CA GLN A 21 42.35 -7.68 5.53
C GLN A 21 42.71 -8.75 4.48
N PRO A 22 42.90 -10.06 4.79
CA PRO A 22 43.22 -11.06 3.79
C PRO A 22 42.10 -11.28 2.77
N ILE A 23 40.85 -11.06 3.18
CA ILE A 23 39.70 -11.17 2.30
C ILE A 23 39.69 -10.01 1.32
N ASP A 24 39.89 -8.78 1.79
CA ASP A 24 39.93 -7.57 0.98
C ASP A 24 41.11 -7.64 -0.02
N GLU A 25 42.27 -8.12 0.39
CA GLU A 25 43.43 -8.29 -0.50
C GLU A 25 43.20 -9.33 -1.59
N TYR A 26 42.56 -10.46 -1.26
CA TYR A 26 42.27 -11.51 -2.23
C TYR A 26 41.22 -11.06 -3.24
N VAL A 27 40.09 -10.52 -2.77
CA VAL A 27 39.01 -10.03 -3.63
C VAL A 27 39.49 -8.85 -4.48
N GLY A 28 40.29 -7.94 -3.91
CA GLY A 28 40.86 -6.81 -4.65
C GLY A 28 41.77 -7.23 -5.79
N LYS A 29 42.58 -8.27 -5.61
CA LYS A 29 43.44 -8.84 -6.67
C LYS A 29 42.58 -9.42 -7.81
N ILE A 30 41.54 -10.18 -7.47
CA ILE A 30 40.64 -10.75 -8.49
C ILE A 30 39.84 -9.65 -9.18
N GLN A 31 39.38 -8.63 -8.43
CA GLN A 31 38.69 -7.50 -8.99
C GLN A 31 39.56 -6.77 -10.04
N ALA A 32 40.82 -6.50 -9.73
CA ALA A 32 41.75 -5.88 -10.66
C ALA A 32 41.89 -6.68 -11.97
N GLN A 33 41.99 -8.02 -11.87
CA GLN A 33 42.04 -8.90 -13.06
C GLN A 33 40.74 -8.86 -13.87
N ILE A 34 39.59 -8.83 -13.19
CA ILE A 34 38.28 -8.72 -13.85
C ILE A 34 38.14 -7.38 -14.54
N ASP A 35 38.58 -6.29 -13.92
CA ASP A 35 38.48 -4.93 -14.48
C ASP A 35 39.39 -4.81 -15.72
N GLU A 36 40.59 -5.35 -15.69
CA GLU A 36 41.46 -5.42 -16.87
C GLU A 36 40.77 -6.16 -18.06
N LEU A 37 40.11 -7.28 -17.79
CA LEU A 37 39.35 -8.04 -18.80
C LEU A 37 38.07 -7.33 -19.29
N ARG A 38 37.51 -6.43 -18.48
CA ARG A 38 36.29 -5.66 -18.79
C ARG A 38 36.57 -4.38 -19.57
N THR A 39 37.75 -3.79 -19.43
CA THR A 39 38.07 -2.46 -19.97
C THR A 39 37.82 -2.40 -21.49
N ASP A 40 38.36 -3.37 -22.27
CA ASP A 40 38.23 -3.39 -23.73
C ASP A 40 36.92 -4.01 -24.22
N GLY A 41 36.17 -4.70 -23.35
CA GLY A 41 34.89 -5.35 -23.66
C GLY A 41 33.69 -4.58 -23.07
N THR A 42 33.32 -4.96 -21.87
CA THR A 42 32.06 -4.49 -21.21
C THR A 42 32.01 -2.98 -21.01
N GLU A 43 33.10 -2.36 -20.50
CA GLU A 43 33.13 -0.91 -20.25
C GLU A 43 33.07 -0.12 -21.54
N LYS A 44 33.87 -0.53 -22.53
CA LYS A 44 33.85 0.09 -23.86
C LYS A 44 32.49 -0.06 -24.51
N ALA A 45 31.85 -1.21 -24.42
CA ALA A 45 30.50 -1.44 -24.95
C ALA A 45 29.45 -0.55 -24.28
N VAL A 46 29.50 -0.35 -22.94
CA VAL A 46 28.61 0.54 -22.20
C VAL A 46 28.83 2.00 -22.59
N ASN A 47 30.09 2.44 -22.70
CA ASN A 47 30.41 3.81 -23.12
C ASN A 47 29.90 4.11 -24.53
N ILE A 48 30.13 3.21 -25.49
CA ILE A 48 29.64 3.35 -26.86
C ILE A 48 28.10 3.34 -26.90
N GLN A 49 27.46 2.51 -26.08
CA GLN A 49 25.98 2.48 -25.98
C GLN A 49 25.43 3.83 -25.46
N ASN A 50 26.08 4.41 -24.45
CA ASN A 50 25.72 5.73 -23.92
C ASN A 50 25.93 6.83 -24.98
N GLU A 51 27.03 6.76 -25.77
CA GLU A 51 27.25 7.69 -26.87
C GLU A 51 26.18 7.57 -27.94
N LEU A 52 25.77 6.35 -28.31
CA LEU A 52 24.66 6.10 -29.24
C LEU A 52 23.34 6.70 -28.75
N ASP A 53 23.03 6.55 -27.46
CA ASP A 53 21.81 7.09 -26.88
C ASP A 53 21.84 8.61 -26.74
N ASN A 54 23.01 9.21 -26.51
CA ASN A 54 23.22 10.64 -26.54
C ASN A 54 23.11 11.19 -27.97
N LEU A 55 23.71 10.51 -28.96
CA LEU A 55 23.65 10.91 -30.38
C LEU A 55 22.19 10.98 -30.89
N LYS A 56 21.33 10.07 -30.47
CA LYS A 56 19.88 10.09 -30.80
C LYS A 56 19.18 11.34 -30.26
N ARG A 57 19.57 11.81 -29.08
CA ARG A 57 18.98 12.98 -28.40
C ARG A 57 19.59 14.30 -28.82
N ASP A 58 20.78 14.28 -29.38
CA ASP A 58 21.51 15.47 -29.82
C ASP A 58 20.79 16.16 -30.97
N ARG A 59 20.70 17.49 -30.93
CA ARG A 59 20.09 18.33 -31.98
C ARG A 59 21.09 19.13 -32.82
N ILE A 60 22.38 18.97 -32.52
CA ILE A 60 23.47 19.73 -33.18
C ILE A 60 23.81 19.11 -34.52
N TYR A 61 23.78 17.77 -34.64
CA TYR A 61 24.17 17.05 -35.84
C TYR A 61 23.04 16.93 -36.86
N THR A 62 23.41 17.04 -38.14
CA THR A 62 22.51 16.77 -39.27
C THR A 62 22.15 15.30 -39.38
N ALA A 63 21.10 14.97 -40.12
CA ALA A 63 20.64 13.58 -40.25
C ALA A 63 21.71 12.66 -40.89
N GLN A 64 22.48 13.18 -41.84
CA GLN A 64 23.56 12.44 -42.49
C GLN A 64 24.73 12.16 -41.54
N GLU A 65 25.21 13.18 -40.82
CA GLU A 65 26.26 13.03 -39.82
C GLU A 65 25.88 12.06 -38.70
N LYS A 66 24.61 12.08 -38.28
CA LYS A 66 24.10 11.10 -37.31
C LYS A 66 24.17 9.66 -37.81
N THR A 67 23.78 9.43 -39.06
CA THR A 67 23.79 8.10 -39.66
C THR A 67 25.21 7.57 -39.82
N GLU A 68 26.16 8.40 -40.23
CA GLU A 68 27.58 8.00 -40.36
C GLU A 68 28.19 7.67 -39.00
N ARG A 69 27.96 8.52 -37.99
CA ARG A 69 28.43 8.28 -36.61
C ARG A 69 27.78 7.06 -35.97
N GLU A 70 26.48 6.88 -36.17
CA GLU A 70 25.74 5.72 -35.66
C GLU A 70 26.29 4.43 -36.27
N THR A 71 26.61 4.41 -37.56
CA THR A 71 27.18 3.25 -38.26
C THR A 71 28.56 2.90 -37.70
N LYS A 72 29.41 3.91 -37.48
CA LYS A 72 30.75 3.73 -36.90
C LYS A 72 30.66 3.22 -35.47
N LEU A 73 29.84 3.85 -34.62
CA LEU A 73 29.65 3.43 -33.21
C LEU A 73 29.04 2.03 -33.12
N LYS A 74 28.14 1.64 -34.02
CA LYS A 74 27.59 0.27 -34.07
C LYS A 74 28.65 -0.77 -34.42
N ALA A 75 29.58 -0.45 -35.33
CA ALA A 75 30.69 -1.35 -35.65
C ALA A 75 31.66 -1.50 -34.47
N GLU A 76 31.99 -0.39 -33.80
CA GLU A 76 32.82 -0.40 -32.59
C GLU A 76 32.12 -1.15 -31.44
N LEU A 77 30.81 -1.01 -31.27
CA LEU A 77 30.01 -1.74 -30.29
C LEU A 77 30.02 -3.25 -30.56
N ALA A 78 29.92 -3.63 -31.85
CA ALA A 78 30.00 -5.05 -32.22
C ALA A 78 31.37 -5.65 -31.89
N ALA A 79 32.46 -4.91 -32.16
CA ALA A 79 33.81 -5.32 -31.79
C ALA A 79 34.00 -5.46 -30.27
N ALA A 80 33.55 -4.47 -29.49
CA ALA A 80 33.62 -4.52 -28.03
C ALA A 80 32.81 -5.68 -27.44
N LYS A 81 31.61 -5.98 -27.97
CA LYS A 81 30.80 -7.14 -27.59
C LYS A 81 31.47 -8.47 -27.93
N ALA A 82 32.20 -8.55 -29.02
CA ALA A 82 32.95 -9.76 -29.36
C ALA A 82 34.10 -10.02 -28.37
N VAL A 83 34.77 -8.96 -27.90
CA VAL A 83 35.78 -9.05 -26.83
C VAL A 83 35.12 -9.44 -25.49
N GLU A 84 33.98 -8.84 -25.16
CA GLU A 84 33.20 -9.19 -23.96
C GLU A 84 32.84 -10.69 -23.95
N GLU A 85 32.29 -11.22 -25.04
CA GLU A 85 31.89 -12.63 -25.11
C GLU A 85 33.11 -13.57 -25.04
N LYS A 86 34.25 -13.18 -25.64
CA LYS A 86 35.50 -13.93 -25.51
C LYS A 86 35.99 -14.02 -24.08
N ASN A 87 35.93 -12.90 -23.34
CA ASN A 87 36.43 -12.81 -21.96
C ASN A 87 35.46 -13.34 -20.92
N LYS A 88 34.17 -13.47 -21.27
CA LYS A 88 33.07 -13.85 -20.38
C LYS A 88 33.32 -15.16 -19.61
N GLY A 89 33.88 -16.15 -20.27
CA GLY A 89 34.21 -17.44 -19.64
C GLY A 89 35.25 -17.29 -18.53
N GLN A 90 36.29 -16.52 -18.76
CA GLN A 90 37.36 -16.24 -17.81
C GLN A 90 36.87 -15.37 -16.66
N ILE A 91 36.09 -14.34 -16.94
CA ILE A 91 35.47 -13.47 -15.93
C ILE A 91 34.56 -14.29 -15.01
N ASN A 92 33.67 -15.12 -15.58
CA ASN A 92 32.77 -15.95 -14.78
C ASN A 92 33.52 -16.95 -13.87
N LYS A 93 34.67 -17.48 -14.34
CA LYS A 93 35.50 -18.37 -13.51
C LYS A 93 36.11 -17.59 -12.35
N LEU A 94 36.71 -16.43 -12.60
CA LEU A 94 37.28 -15.56 -11.55
C LEU A 94 36.22 -15.14 -10.53
N ILE A 95 35.01 -14.80 -10.96
CA ILE A 95 33.87 -14.50 -10.07
C ILE A 95 33.53 -15.71 -9.22
N ALA A 96 33.42 -16.90 -9.81
CA ALA A 96 33.10 -18.12 -9.07
C ALA A 96 34.17 -18.48 -8.02
N ASP A 97 35.45 -18.30 -8.36
CA ASP A 97 36.56 -18.52 -7.44
C ASP A 97 36.51 -17.51 -6.28
N ALA A 98 36.24 -16.22 -6.55
CA ALA A 98 36.09 -15.21 -5.52
C ALA A 98 34.87 -15.47 -4.61
N GLU A 99 33.75 -15.91 -5.15
CA GLU A 99 32.56 -16.28 -4.37
C GLU A 99 32.77 -17.50 -3.49
N ALA A 100 33.46 -18.51 -4.01
CA ALA A 100 33.85 -19.68 -3.21
C ALA A 100 34.74 -19.26 -2.04
N TYR A 101 35.69 -18.37 -2.27
CA TYR A 101 36.55 -17.81 -1.23
C TYR A 101 35.77 -16.99 -0.20
N LEU A 102 34.86 -16.10 -0.65
CA LEU A 102 33.98 -15.35 0.24
C LEU A 102 33.11 -16.28 1.09
N LYS A 103 32.57 -17.34 0.53
CA LYS A 103 31.78 -18.31 1.29
C LYS A 103 32.62 -19.05 2.34
N ALA A 104 33.87 -19.39 2.03
CA ALA A 104 34.75 -20.11 2.95
C ALA A 104 35.29 -19.21 4.06
N HIS A 105 35.73 -18.00 3.75
CA HIS A 105 36.45 -17.12 4.69
C HIS A 105 35.60 -15.97 5.21
N TYR A 106 34.75 -15.36 4.38
CA TYR A 106 33.89 -14.29 4.85
C TYR A 106 32.73 -14.80 5.69
N ASP A 107 31.96 -15.74 5.17
CA ASP A 107 30.76 -16.25 5.85
C ASP A 107 31.12 -17.09 7.09
N SER A 108 32.10 -17.98 6.97
CA SER A 108 32.44 -18.93 8.03
C SER A 108 33.33 -18.35 9.12
N ASP A 109 34.31 -17.51 8.75
CA ASP A 109 35.28 -17.00 9.70
C ASP A 109 34.91 -15.59 10.19
N TYR A 110 34.93 -14.60 9.28
CA TYR A 110 34.74 -13.19 9.64
C TYR A 110 33.32 -12.90 10.13
N TYR A 111 32.30 -13.20 9.32
CA TYR A 111 30.92 -12.83 9.65
C TYR A 111 30.40 -13.56 10.89
N GLN A 112 30.71 -14.85 11.03
CA GLN A 112 30.33 -15.60 12.23
C GLN A 112 31.03 -15.09 13.49
N ALA A 113 32.31 -14.71 13.39
CA ALA A 113 33.05 -14.12 14.49
C ALA A 113 32.43 -12.76 14.92
N VAL A 114 32.09 -11.90 13.98
CA VAL A 114 31.37 -10.62 14.24
C VAL A 114 30.02 -10.87 14.89
N VAL A 115 29.22 -11.80 14.37
CA VAL A 115 27.91 -12.14 14.93
C VAL A 115 28.03 -12.68 16.36
N ALA A 116 29.02 -13.53 16.64
CA ALA A 116 29.28 -14.06 17.97
C ALA A 116 29.71 -12.96 18.95
N SER A 117 30.60 -12.05 18.52
CA SER A 117 31.01 -10.87 19.28
C SER A 117 29.81 -9.97 19.61
N CYS A 118 29.00 -9.63 18.61
CA CYS A 118 27.80 -8.81 18.79
C CYS A 118 26.79 -9.45 19.78
N LYS A 119 26.66 -10.78 19.75
CA LYS A 119 25.78 -11.48 20.71
C LYS A 119 26.28 -11.34 22.15
N GLN A 120 27.59 -11.44 22.37
CA GLN A 120 28.18 -11.27 23.71
C GLN A 120 28.12 -9.83 24.19
N GLU A 121 28.44 -8.86 23.35
CA GLU A 121 28.30 -7.44 23.66
C GLU A 121 26.89 -7.10 24.11
N LYS A 122 25.88 -7.66 23.41
CA LYS A 122 24.48 -7.47 23.78
C LYS A 122 24.16 -8.02 25.16
N VAL A 123 24.70 -9.20 25.51
CA VAL A 123 24.54 -9.79 26.85
C VAL A 123 25.21 -8.91 27.91
N GLN A 124 26.42 -8.43 27.64
CA GLN A 124 27.12 -7.53 28.57
C GLN A 124 26.38 -6.19 28.76
N ALA A 125 25.86 -5.60 27.67
CA ALA A 125 25.06 -4.38 27.76
C ALA A 125 23.80 -4.57 28.60
N GLN A 126 23.14 -5.73 28.47
CA GLN A 126 21.98 -6.07 29.29
C GLN A 126 22.33 -6.28 30.74
N GLN A 127 23.44 -6.96 31.06
CA GLN A 127 23.92 -7.16 32.42
C GLN A 127 24.30 -5.83 33.09
N LYS A 128 25.01 -4.95 32.36
CA LYS A 128 25.36 -3.61 32.83
C LYS A 128 24.09 -2.80 33.14
N TYR A 129 23.10 -2.85 32.28
CA TYR A 129 21.81 -2.17 32.49
C TYR A 129 21.10 -2.70 33.75
N GLN A 130 21.04 -4.02 33.94
CA GLN A 130 20.41 -4.63 35.12
C GLN A 130 21.13 -4.20 36.41
N ALA A 131 22.47 -4.23 36.43
CA ALA A 131 23.25 -3.76 37.57
C ALA A 131 22.99 -2.28 37.88
N THR A 132 22.92 -1.42 36.84
CA THR A 132 22.61 -0.01 37.00
C THR A 132 21.18 0.21 37.54
N VAL A 133 20.20 -0.55 37.08
CA VAL A 133 18.81 -0.46 37.58
C VAL A 133 18.72 -0.90 39.04
N GLU A 134 19.43 -1.96 39.46
CA GLU A 134 19.48 -2.40 40.86
C GLU A 134 20.13 -1.35 41.75
N GLN A 135 21.24 -0.75 41.30
CA GLN A 135 21.90 0.33 42.03
C GLN A 135 20.95 1.53 42.21
N LEU A 136 20.31 1.99 41.14
CA LEU A 136 19.38 3.12 41.17
C LEU A 136 18.17 2.84 42.08
N LYS A 137 17.69 1.60 42.15
CA LYS A 137 16.61 1.21 43.09
C LYS A 137 17.07 1.33 44.55
N LYS A 138 18.27 0.81 44.89
CA LYS A 138 18.82 0.91 46.24
C LYS A 138 19.06 2.36 46.66
N GLU A 139 19.58 3.18 45.74
CA GLU A 139 19.76 4.63 45.99
C GLU A 139 18.41 5.32 46.26
N HIS A 140 17.39 5.01 45.46
CA HIS A 140 16.03 5.57 45.61
C HIS A 140 15.39 5.14 46.95
N GLU A 141 15.47 3.87 47.34
CA GLU A 141 14.95 3.38 48.62
C GLU A 141 15.66 4.07 49.81
N THR A 142 16.98 4.24 49.71
CA THR A 142 17.79 4.93 50.73
C THR A 142 17.43 6.44 50.79
N ALA A 143 17.19 7.07 49.65
CA ALA A 143 16.76 8.46 49.60
C ALA A 143 15.36 8.65 50.21
N LEU A 144 14.40 7.78 49.84
CA LEU A 144 13.01 7.84 50.36
C LEU A 144 12.97 7.64 51.89
N SER A 145 13.84 6.79 52.47
CA SER A 145 13.89 6.56 53.91
C SER A 145 14.32 7.79 54.74
N LYS A 146 14.96 8.77 54.08
CA LYS A 146 15.47 10.00 54.71
C LYS A 146 14.52 11.21 54.54
N LEU A 147 13.49 11.10 53.69
CA LEU A 147 12.57 12.17 53.36
C LEU A 147 11.26 12.07 54.14
N SER A 148 10.82 13.16 54.74
CA SER A 148 9.54 13.26 55.48
C SER A 148 8.52 14.17 54.80
N ASN A 149 8.97 14.99 53.84
CA ASN A 149 8.11 15.96 53.14
C ASN A 149 7.50 15.36 51.87
N GLN A 150 6.20 15.48 51.68
CA GLN A 150 5.47 14.93 50.54
C GLN A 150 5.93 15.50 49.18
N GLN A 151 6.37 16.77 49.15
CA GLN A 151 6.88 17.40 47.93
C GLN A 151 8.26 16.80 47.54
N GLU A 152 9.17 16.67 48.49
CA GLU A 152 10.50 16.10 48.30
C GLU A 152 10.40 14.63 47.85
N ILE A 153 9.43 13.87 48.38
CA ILE A 153 9.15 12.49 47.96
C ILE A 153 8.69 12.46 46.48
N LYS A 154 7.87 13.43 46.04
CA LYS A 154 7.45 13.51 44.63
C LYS A 154 8.63 13.86 43.71
N ASP A 155 9.46 14.79 44.14
CA ASP A 155 10.64 15.21 43.36
C ASP A 155 11.64 14.07 43.24
N GLU A 156 11.91 13.31 44.30
CA GLU A 156 12.78 12.14 44.27
C GLU A 156 12.23 11.04 43.34
N LYS A 157 10.93 10.77 43.37
CA LYS A 157 10.28 9.82 42.42
C LYS A 157 10.45 10.26 40.98
N TYR A 158 10.36 11.56 40.72
CA TYR A 158 10.57 12.12 39.39
C TYR A 158 12.04 11.99 38.94
N VAL A 159 12.99 12.31 39.81
CA VAL A 159 14.43 12.14 39.55
C VAL A 159 14.78 10.68 39.30
N HIS A 160 14.28 9.76 40.13
CA HIS A 160 14.48 8.33 39.95
C HIS A 160 13.95 7.83 38.59
N LYS A 161 12.74 8.27 38.21
CA LYS A 161 12.14 7.93 36.90
C LYS A 161 13.01 8.42 35.75
N ASN A 162 13.58 9.62 35.84
CA ASN A 162 14.46 10.15 34.79
C ASN A 162 15.78 9.38 34.71
N ARG A 163 16.41 9.04 35.85
CA ARG A 163 17.62 8.21 35.90
C ARG A 163 17.41 6.82 35.30
N LEU A 164 16.26 6.20 35.56
CA LEU A 164 15.88 4.93 34.92
C LEU A 164 15.68 5.08 33.41
N PHE A 165 15.10 6.19 32.97
CA PHE A 165 14.92 6.51 31.56
C PHE A 165 16.29 6.70 30.87
N ASP A 166 17.22 7.42 31.49
CA ASP A 166 18.57 7.63 30.95
C ASP A 166 19.35 6.31 30.85
N ALA A 167 19.28 5.46 31.88
CA ALA A 167 19.88 4.14 31.85
C ALA A 167 19.33 3.27 30.71
N LYS A 168 18.00 3.35 30.47
CA LYS A 168 17.37 2.65 29.36
C LYS A 168 17.80 3.22 28.01
N MET A 169 17.87 4.53 27.87
CA MET A 169 18.36 5.18 26.65
C MET A 169 19.80 4.76 26.33
N GLN A 170 20.65 4.61 27.34
CA GLN A 170 22.02 4.13 27.13
C GLN A 170 22.04 2.68 26.62
N LEU A 171 21.23 1.78 27.20
CA LEU A 171 21.08 0.42 26.69
C LEU A 171 20.59 0.39 25.23
N ASP A 172 19.61 1.24 24.91
CA ASP A 172 19.07 1.30 23.54
C ASP A 172 20.14 1.80 22.54
N LYS A 173 20.98 2.77 22.93
CA LYS A 173 22.13 3.22 22.13
C LYS A 173 23.16 2.10 21.92
N ASP A 174 23.55 1.40 22.99
CA ASP A 174 24.51 0.31 22.92
C ASP A 174 23.96 -0.83 22.03
N CYS A 175 22.68 -1.19 22.19
CA CYS A 175 22.00 -2.18 21.34
C CYS A 175 21.92 -1.76 19.88
N GLN A 176 21.73 -0.46 19.60
CA GLN A 176 21.70 0.04 18.23
C GLN A 176 23.11 -0.03 17.61
N ALA A 177 24.15 0.41 18.30
CA ALA A 177 25.53 0.31 17.80
C ALA A 177 25.93 -1.14 17.47
N ILE A 178 25.51 -2.11 18.30
CA ILE A 178 25.73 -3.54 18.03
C ILE A 178 24.96 -4.01 16.77
N LYS A 179 23.73 -3.53 16.57
CA LYS A 179 22.95 -3.83 15.36
C LYS A 179 23.60 -3.23 14.12
N ASP A 180 24.06 -1.99 14.21
CA ASP A 180 24.71 -1.27 13.11
C ASP A 180 25.98 -2.00 12.66
N ARG A 181 26.80 -2.43 13.62
CA ARG A 181 28.02 -3.20 13.35
C ARG A 181 27.73 -4.54 12.64
N ARG A 182 26.73 -5.27 13.13
CA ARG A 182 26.32 -6.53 12.49
C ARG A 182 25.78 -6.32 11.08
N HIS A 183 24.99 -5.27 10.89
CA HIS A 183 24.40 -4.93 9.59
C HIS A 183 25.48 -4.47 8.61
N ALA A 184 26.42 -3.64 9.06
CA ALA A 184 27.58 -3.23 8.25
C ALA A 184 28.41 -4.42 7.77
N ALA A 185 28.66 -5.42 8.64
CA ALA A 185 29.34 -6.64 8.24
C ALA A 185 28.54 -7.46 7.23
N PHE A 186 27.20 -7.48 7.31
CA PHE A 186 26.35 -8.13 6.31
C PHE A 186 26.39 -7.41 4.96
N ASP A 187 26.22 -6.09 4.96
CA ASP A 187 26.18 -5.28 3.73
C ASP A 187 27.53 -5.28 3.03
N TYR A 188 28.64 -5.35 3.78
CA TYR A 188 29.97 -5.37 3.21
C TYR A 188 30.21 -6.60 2.30
N LYS A 189 29.68 -7.76 2.64
CA LYS A 189 29.70 -8.93 1.75
C LYS A 189 29.06 -8.64 0.40
N TYR A 190 27.89 -8.02 0.44
CA TYR A 190 27.14 -7.70 -0.80
C TYR A 190 27.80 -6.58 -1.58
N HIS A 191 28.52 -5.68 -0.91
CA HIS A 191 29.37 -4.70 -1.57
C HIS A 191 30.52 -5.38 -2.34
N LEU A 192 31.18 -6.38 -1.75
CA LEU A 192 32.22 -7.15 -2.45
C LEU A 192 31.64 -7.93 -3.66
N ILE A 193 30.48 -8.55 -3.50
CA ILE A 193 29.78 -9.24 -4.60
C ILE A 193 29.36 -8.25 -5.70
N ASP A 194 28.91 -7.05 -5.32
CA ASP A 194 28.52 -5.99 -6.26
C ASP A 194 29.69 -5.56 -7.14
N MET A 195 30.85 -5.31 -6.55
CA MET A 195 32.07 -5.00 -7.28
C MET A 195 32.42 -6.10 -8.30
N LEU A 196 32.34 -7.37 -7.91
CA LEU A 196 32.67 -8.50 -8.77
C LEU A 196 31.66 -8.67 -9.93
N ARG A 197 30.35 -8.49 -9.67
CA ARG A 197 29.25 -8.82 -10.61
C ARG A 197 28.56 -7.61 -11.25
N LEU A 198 28.97 -6.36 -10.98
CA LEU A 198 28.31 -5.14 -11.47
C LEU A 198 26.79 -5.15 -11.17
N SER A 199 26.43 -5.20 -9.92
CA SER A 199 25.03 -5.17 -9.39
C SER A 199 24.11 -6.31 -9.88
N LYS A 200 24.67 -7.41 -10.39
CA LYS A 200 23.90 -8.58 -10.78
C LYS A 200 23.74 -9.55 -9.60
N PHE A 201 22.69 -9.36 -8.81
CA PHE A 201 22.33 -10.27 -7.72
C PHE A 201 21.35 -11.35 -8.16
N THR A 202 21.47 -12.52 -7.58
CA THR A 202 20.46 -13.58 -7.71
C THR A 202 19.19 -13.23 -6.95
N VAL A 203 18.06 -13.85 -7.31
CA VAL A 203 16.78 -13.63 -6.60
C VAL A 203 16.91 -13.98 -5.11
N GLY A 204 17.65 -15.06 -4.77
CA GLY A 204 17.89 -15.45 -3.39
C GLY A 204 18.70 -14.42 -2.60
N GLU A 205 19.77 -13.87 -3.18
CA GLU A 205 20.58 -12.80 -2.58
C GLU A 205 19.78 -11.52 -2.38
N SER A 206 19.00 -11.13 -3.37
CA SER A 206 18.12 -9.96 -3.28
C SER A 206 17.05 -10.11 -2.19
N LEU A 207 16.50 -11.32 -2.02
CA LEU A 207 15.58 -11.61 -0.92
C LEU A 207 16.28 -11.62 0.44
N ALA A 208 17.50 -12.15 0.53
CA ALA A 208 18.29 -12.15 1.76
C ALA A 208 18.64 -10.71 2.20
N GLN A 209 19.06 -9.84 1.28
CA GLN A 209 19.29 -8.42 1.54
C GLN A 209 18.01 -7.71 2.04
N LYS A 210 16.88 -7.91 1.34
CA LYS A 210 15.59 -7.33 1.76
C LYS A 210 15.16 -7.81 3.13
N TRP A 211 15.39 -9.08 3.45
CA TRP A 211 15.04 -9.66 4.75
C TRP A 211 15.92 -9.13 5.89
N GLU A 212 17.23 -9.01 5.67
CA GLU A 212 18.14 -8.46 6.68
C GLU A 212 17.90 -6.96 6.89
N ASN A 213 17.69 -6.19 5.82
CA ASN A 213 17.29 -4.78 5.90
C ASN A 213 15.96 -4.62 6.65
N TYR A 214 14.99 -5.51 6.42
CA TYR A 214 13.74 -5.50 7.17
C TYR A 214 13.98 -5.75 8.66
N LYS A 215 14.81 -6.75 9.04
CA LYS A 215 15.14 -7.02 10.45
C LYS A 215 15.90 -5.86 11.09
N TYR A 216 16.80 -5.23 10.35
CA TYR A 216 17.59 -4.10 10.83
C TYR A 216 16.70 -2.88 11.11
N THR A 217 15.81 -2.54 10.19
CA THR A 217 14.89 -1.39 10.31
C THR A 217 13.66 -1.68 11.17
N PHE A 218 13.44 -2.96 11.57
CA PHE A 218 12.26 -3.35 12.30
C PHE A 218 12.19 -2.72 13.69
N ASN A 219 11.17 -1.89 13.89
CA ASN A 219 10.81 -1.32 15.18
C ASN A 219 9.39 -1.79 15.54
N ARG A 220 9.23 -2.42 16.71
CA ARG A 220 7.91 -2.93 17.17
C ARG A 220 6.86 -1.83 17.26
N ARG A 221 7.24 -0.64 17.73
CA ARG A 221 6.32 0.49 17.87
C ARG A 221 5.84 0.96 16.50
N ASP A 222 6.76 1.16 15.56
CA ASP A 222 6.43 1.59 14.20
C ASP A 222 5.64 0.53 13.45
N PHE A 223 5.94 -0.75 13.67
CA PHE A 223 5.18 -1.86 13.13
C PHE A 223 3.74 -1.86 13.66
N LEU A 224 3.54 -1.70 14.97
CA LEU A 224 2.21 -1.63 15.58
C LEU A 224 1.44 -0.37 15.15
N LEU A 225 2.09 0.78 15.08
CA LEU A 225 1.47 2.01 14.58
C LEU A 225 1.07 1.90 13.10
N ARG A 226 1.87 1.20 12.30
CA ARG A 226 1.62 1.03 10.87
C ARG A 226 0.59 -0.04 10.57
N ASN A 227 0.59 -1.14 11.33
CA ASN A 227 -0.24 -2.33 11.09
C ASN A 227 -1.26 -2.61 12.19
N GLY A 228 -1.26 -1.85 13.30
CA GLY A 228 -2.08 -2.13 14.48
C GLY A 228 -3.57 -2.17 14.17
N LEU A 229 -4.04 -1.31 13.27
CA LEU A 229 -5.43 -1.31 12.83
C LEU A 229 -5.79 -2.61 12.08
N TYR A 230 -4.94 -3.06 11.14
CA TYR A 230 -5.15 -4.34 10.45
C TYR A 230 -5.19 -5.51 11.42
N ILE A 231 -4.24 -5.52 12.39
CA ILE A 231 -4.17 -6.55 13.42
C ILE A 231 -5.44 -6.55 14.27
N ALA A 232 -5.90 -5.37 14.70
CA ALA A 232 -7.14 -5.25 15.50
C ALA A 232 -8.36 -5.76 14.74
N ILE A 233 -8.52 -5.39 13.45
CA ILE A 233 -9.67 -5.83 12.64
C ILE A 233 -9.60 -7.34 12.37
N VAL A 234 -8.41 -7.90 12.09
CA VAL A 234 -8.24 -9.35 11.92
C VAL A 234 -8.59 -10.10 13.21
N ILE A 235 -8.19 -9.57 14.39
CA ILE A 235 -8.56 -10.14 15.68
C ILE A 235 -10.09 -10.11 15.86
N ILE A 236 -10.74 -8.98 15.57
CA ILE A 236 -12.21 -8.86 15.64
C ILE A 236 -12.86 -9.88 14.71
N PHE A 237 -12.37 -10.01 13.47
CA PHE A 237 -12.88 -10.99 12.52
C PHE A 237 -12.74 -12.43 13.03
N ILE A 238 -11.59 -12.78 13.63
CA ILE A 238 -11.37 -14.10 14.24
C ILE A 238 -12.37 -14.32 15.40
N ILE A 239 -12.57 -13.31 16.25
CA ILE A 239 -13.55 -13.39 17.35
C ILE A 239 -14.96 -13.63 16.81
N LEU A 240 -15.36 -12.91 15.74
CA LEU A 240 -16.66 -13.12 15.10
C LEU A 240 -16.79 -14.53 14.50
N CYS A 241 -15.71 -15.07 13.91
CA CYS A 241 -15.69 -16.45 13.41
C CYS A 241 -15.88 -17.47 14.54
N LEU A 242 -15.25 -17.25 15.70
CA LEU A 242 -15.41 -18.11 16.88
C LEU A 242 -16.83 -18.02 17.44
N ILE A 243 -17.39 -16.82 17.58
CA ILE A 243 -18.78 -16.62 18.03
C ILE A 243 -19.77 -17.29 17.06
N ALA A 244 -19.55 -17.17 15.75
CA ALA A 244 -20.39 -17.81 14.75
C ALA A 244 -20.33 -19.34 14.84
N GLN A 245 -19.12 -19.89 14.96
CA GLN A 245 -18.89 -21.34 15.03
C GLN A 245 -19.46 -21.95 16.30
N PHE A 246 -19.14 -21.37 17.46
CA PHE A 246 -19.52 -21.96 18.78
C PHE A 246 -20.89 -21.50 19.28
N GLY A 247 -21.28 -20.25 18.96
CA GLY A 247 -22.55 -19.69 19.41
C GLY A 247 -23.73 -20.05 18.51
N LYS A 248 -23.59 -19.92 17.20
CA LYS A 248 -24.67 -20.15 16.22
C LYS A 248 -24.48 -21.38 15.33
N LYS A 249 -23.38 -22.11 15.49
CA LYS A 249 -23.01 -23.28 14.67
C LYS A 249 -22.96 -23.00 13.16
N VAL A 250 -22.66 -21.76 12.77
CA VAL A 250 -22.53 -21.32 11.38
C VAL A 250 -21.06 -21.07 11.08
N PRO A 251 -20.40 -21.92 10.26
CA PRO A 251 -19.00 -21.72 9.93
C PRO A 251 -18.86 -20.55 8.94
N LEU A 252 -18.22 -19.45 9.35
CA LEU A 252 -17.96 -18.30 8.47
C LEU A 252 -16.81 -18.56 7.48
N LEU A 253 -15.81 -19.34 7.87
CA LEU A 253 -14.64 -19.65 7.03
C LEU A 253 -14.91 -20.86 6.13
N THR A 254 -15.88 -20.73 5.22
CA THR A 254 -16.13 -21.69 4.14
C THR A 254 -15.80 -21.05 2.81
N VAL A 255 -15.45 -21.87 1.82
CA VAL A 255 -15.18 -21.39 0.45
C VAL A 255 -16.38 -20.59 -0.09
N ASN A 256 -17.59 -21.06 0.14
CA ASN A 256 -18.79 -20.38 -0.30
C ASN A 256 -18.94 -18.99 0.36
N ASN A 257 -18.65 -18.85 1.65
CA ASN A 257 -18.74 -17.56 2.34
C ASN A 257 -17.64 -16.62 1.87
N ILE A 258 -16.43 -17.11 1.61
CA ILE A 258 -15.34 -16.31 1.04
C ILE A 258 -15.74 -15.80 -0.37
N LEU A 259 -16.32 -16.66 -1.19
CA LEU A 259 -16.83 -16.25 -2.51
C LEU A 259 -17.98 -15.24 -2.42
N ASN A 260 -18.87 -15.39 -1.44
CA ASN A 260 -19.94 -14.41 -1.18
C ASN A 260 -19.38 -13.06 -0.71
N ILE A 261 -18.35 -13.06 0.17
CA ILE A 261 -17.66 -11.84 0.58
C ILE A 261 -17.03 -11.15 -0.64
N LEU A 262 -16.32 -11.90 -1.48
CA LEU A 262 -15.70 -11.38 -2.70
C LEU A 262 -16.76 -10.84 -3.69
N GLN A 263 -17.89 -11.52 -3.81
CA GLN A 263 -19.01 -11.08 -4.64
C GLN A 263 -19.60 -9.75 -4.14
N GLN A 264 -19.75 -9.59 -2.83
CA GLN A 264 -20.24 -8.34 -2.24
C GLN A 264 -19.19 -7.22 -2.27
N ALA A 265 -17.91 -7.57 -2.14
CA ALA A 265 -16.80 -6.63 -2.23
C ALA A 265 -16.65 -6.04 -3.65
N SER A 266 -17.08 -6.76 -4.69
CA SER A 266 -16.84 -6.37 -6.08
C SER A 266 -17.42 -5.00 -6.45
N PRO A 267 -18.71 -4.68 -6.26
CA PRO A 267 -19.23 -3.34 -6.52
C PRO A 267 -18.65 -2.29 -5.56
N ARG A 268 -18.44 -2.66 -4.29
CA ARG A 268 -17.85 -1.77 -3.27
C ARG A 268 -16.41 -1.37 -3.62
N MET A 269 -15.68 -2.23 -4.35
CA MET A 269 -14.34 -1.93 -4.84
C MET A 269 -14.32 -0.70 -5.76
N PHE A 270 -15.29 -0.58 -6.66
CA PHE A 270 -15.42 0.59 -7.53
C PHE A 270 -15.63 1.88 -6.73
N LEU A 271 -16.49 1.83 -5.72
CA LEU A 271 -16.77 2.98 -4.85
C LEU A 271 -15.52 3.39 -4.05
N ALA A 272 -14.85 2.42 -3.44
CA ALA A 272 -13.64 2.66 -2.67
C ALA A 272 -12.49 3.19 -3.54
N LEU A 273 -12.28 2.64 -4.75
CA LEU A 273 -11.27 3.15 -5.68
C LEU A 273 -11.56 4.58 -6.14
N GLY A 274 -12.84 4.93 -6.32
CA GLY A 274 -13.25 6.30 -6.65
C GLY A 274 -12.92 7.27 -5.52
N VAL A 275 -13.39 7.00 -4.31
CA VAL A 275 -13.15 7.90 -3.17
C VAL A 275 -11.69 7.91 -2.72
N ALA A 276 -10.95 6.83 -2.90
CA ALA A 276 -9.52 6.80 -2.58
C ALA A 276 -8.74 7.87 -3.34
N GLY A 277 -9.09 8.14 -4.61
CA GLY A 277 -8.52 9.24 -5.38
C GLY A 277 -8.81 10.62 -4.80
N LEU A 278 -9.99 10.80 -4.21
CA LEU A 278 -10.36 12.05 -3.54
C LEU A 278 -9.69 12.20 -2.17
N ILE A 279 -9.58 11.10 -1.41
CA ILE A 279 -8.85 11.11 -0.12
C ILE A 279 -7.36 11.42 -0.35
N LEU A 280 -6.75 10.97 -1.45
CA LEU A 280 -5.39 11.39 -1.83
C LEU A 280 -5.25 12.92 -2.01
N LEU A 281 -6.32 13.62 -2.37
CA LEU A 281 -6.37 15.09 -2.45
C LEU A 281 -6.76 15.75 -1.12
N ALA A 282 -6.67 15.04 0.00
CA ALA A 282 -7.15 15.45 1.31
C ALA A 282 -8.66 15.80 1.33
N GLY A 283 -9.44 15.15 0.46
CA GLY A 283 -10.88 15.31 0.32
C GLY A 283 -11.63 14.03 0.64
N THR A 284 -12.96 14.16 0.74
CA THR A 284 -13.87 13.02 0.88
C THR A 284 -15.09 13.25 0.01
N ASP A 285 -15.85 12.19 -0.27
CA ASP A 285 -17.14 12.29 -0.96
C ASP A 285 -18.23 11.61 -0.13
N LEU A 286 -19.12 12.41 0.40
CA LEU A 286 -20.29 11.92 1.15
C LEU A 286 -21.47 11.56 0.27
N SER A 287 -21.42 11.87 -1.03
CA SER A 287 -22.52 11.61 -1.95
C SER A 287 -22.54 10.19 -2.51
N ILE A 288 -21.51 9.36 -2.23
CA ILE A 288 -21.34 8.00 -2.77
C ILE A 288 -22.61 7.16 -2.63
N GLY A 289 -23.15 7.07 -1.42
CA GLY A 289 -24.34 6.24 -1.17
C GLY A 289 -25.54 6.70 -1.99
N ARG A 290 -25.72 8.01 -2.16
CA ARG A 290 -26.79 8.56 -2.99
C ARG A 290 -26.53 8.41 -4.48
N MET A 291 -25.26 8.43 -4.91
CA MET A 291 -24.87 8.06 -6.28
C MET A 291 -25.24 6.61 -6.58
N VAL A 292 -24.99 5.70 -5.65
CA VAL A 292 -25.40 4.30 -5.80
C VAL A 292 -26.92 4.19 -5.91
N GLY A 293 -27.66 4.86 -5.02
CA GLY A 293 -29.13 4.87 -5.07
C GLY A 293 -29.68 5.42 -6.40
N MET A 294 -29.14 6.54 -6.89
CA MET A 294 -29.50 7.15 -8.17
C MET A 294 -29.15 6.22 -9.34
N GLY A 295 -27.93 5.70 -9.39
CA GLY A 295 -27.50 4.81 -10.46
C GLY A 295 -28.30 3.51 -10.50
N MET A 296 -28.54 2.87 -9.34
CA MET A 296 -29.38 1.68 -9.26
C MET A 296 -30.82 1.95 -9.68
N THR A 297 -31.39 3.09 -9.31
CA THR A 297 -32.74 3.48 -9.75
C THR A 297 -32.78 3.60 -11.27
N ALA A 298 -31.86 4.35 -11.87
CA ALA A 298 -31.79 4.50 -13.33
C ALA A 298 -31.55 3.15 -14.03
N ALA A 299 -30.61 2.35 -13.53
CA ALA A 299 -30.34 1.03 -14.09
C ALA A 299 -31.55 0.09 -14.00
N THR A 300 -32.24 0.07 -12.86
CA THR A 300 -33.45 -0.76 -12.70
C THR A 300 -34.54 -0.35 -13.66
N ILE A 301 -34.79 0.95 -13.86
CA ILE A 301 -35.79 1.46 -14.79
C ILE A 301 -35.51 1.00 -16.22
N ILE A 302 -34.28 1.09 -16.68
CA ILE A 302 -33.86 0.74 -18.04
C ILE A 302 -33.87 -0.78 -18.27
N MET A 303 -33.46 -1.55 -17.26
CA MET A 303 -33.34 -3.01 -17.34
C MET A 303 -34.58 -3.75 -16.81
N HIS A 304 -35.65 -3.05 -16.46
CA HIS A 304 -36.85 -3.61 -15.82
C HIS A 304 -37.45 -4.75 -16.61
N LYS A 305 -38.01 -5.73 -15.90
CA LYS A 305 -38.75 -6.84 -16.48
C LYS A 305 -40.18 -6.37 -16.88
N GLY A 306 -40.37 -6.00 -18.11
CA GLY A 306 -41.66 -5.48 -18.61
C GLY A 306 -41.79 -3.97 -18.38
N ILE A 307 -43.03 -3.47 -18.38
CA ILE A 307 -43.33 -2.06 -18.15
C ILE A 307 -43.02 -1.69 -16.69
N ASN A 308 -42.36 -0.56 -16.47
CA ASN A 308 -42.05 -0.11 -15.12
C ASN A 308 -43.32 0.12 -14.28
N THR A 309 -43.28 -0.36 -13.04
CA THR A 309 -44.40 -0.21 -12.08
C THR A 309 -44.46 1.18 -11.45
N GLY A 310 -43.34 1.93 -11.49
CA GLY A 310 -43.22 3.29 -10.98
C GLY A 310 -43.06 4.31 -12.08
N ALA A 311 -43.46 5.56 -11.81
CA ALA A 311 -43.27 6.69 -12.70
C ALA A 311 -42.10 7.57 -12.25
N VAL A 312 -41.40 8.19 -13.20
CA VAL A 312 -40.37 9.21 -12.95
C VAL A 312 -40.88 10.53 -13.53
N PHE A 313 -40.98 11.57 -12.70
CA PHE A 313 -41.65 12.84 -13.04
C PHE A 313 -43.07 12.65 -13.62
N GLY A 314 -43.78 11.64 -13.15
CA GLY A 314 -45.13 11.33 -13.61
C GLY A 314 -45.21 10.52 -14.91
N HIS A 315 -44.09 10.20 -15.54
CA HIS A 315 -44.03 9.39 -16.77
C HIS A 315 -43.55 7.98 -16.47
N VAL A 316 -44.27 6.98 -17.00
CA VAL A 316 -43.86 5.58 -16.94
C VAL A 316 -42.96 5.30 -18.15
N PHE A 317 -41.71 4.96 -17.89
CA PHE A 317 -40.76 4.61 -18.94
C PHE A 317 -40.91 3.14 -19.32
N ASP A 318 -40.93 2.85 -20.61
CA ASP A 318 -40.95 1.50 -21.17
C ASP A 318 -39.75 1.32 -22.12
N PHE A 319 -38.85 0.43 -21.76
CA PHE A 319 -37.68 0.06 -22.56
C PHE A 319 -37.79 -1.36 -23.13
N THR A 320 -38.95 -2.01 -23.02
CA THR A 320 -39.13 -3.40 -23.48
C THR A 320 -38.95 -3.57 -24.99
N GLY A 321 -39.17 -2.50 -25.77
CA GLY A 321 -38.93 -2.49 -27.22
C GLY A 321 -37.44 -2.59 -27.61
N LEU A 322 -36.50 -2.41 -26.66
CA LEU A 322 -35.08 -2.54 -26.92
C LEU A 322 -34.57 -3.96 -26.62
N PRO A 323 -33.61 -4.50 -27.41
CA PRO A 323 -32.94 -5.75 -27.07
C PRO A 323 -32.30 -5.68 -25.69
N VAL A 324 -32.25 -6.81 -24.96
CA VAL A 324 -31.71 -6.89 -23.60
C VAL A 324 -30.29 -6.34 -23.54
N VAL A 325 -29.45 -6.69 -24.52
CA VAL A 325 -28.06 -6.21 -24.60
C VAL A 325 -28.01 -4.68 -24.70
N ALA A 326 -28.84 -4.08 -25.51
CA ALA A 326 -28.94 -2.62 -25.68
C ALA A 326 -29.36 -1.94 -24.37
N ARG A 327 -30.35 -2.52 -23.65
CA ARG A 327 -30.77 -2.01 -22.33
C ARG A 327 -29.65 -2.05 -21.30
N VAL A 328 -28.85 -3.12 -21.27
CA VAL A 328 -27.72 -3.29 -20.35
C VAL A 328 -26.65 -2.24 -20.62
N ILE A 329 -26.30 -2.02 -21.89
CA ILE A 329 -25.30 -1.00 -22.29
C ILE A 329 -25.84 0.41 -22.01
N LEU A 330 -27.08 0.68 -22.34
CA LEU A 330 -27.73 1.97 -22.07
C LEU A 330 -27.76 2.27 -20.56
N ALA A 331 -28.12 1.28 -19.75
CA ALA A 331 -28.12 1.42 -18.29
C ALA A 331 -26.72 1.76 -17.74
N LEU A 332 -25.67 1.08 -18.23
CA LEU A 332 -24.28 1.39 -17.85
C LEU A 332 -23.91 2.83 -18.21
N LEU A 333 -24.18 3.24 -19.44
CA LEU A 333 -23.86 4.60 -19.91
C LEU A 333 -24.61 5.67 -19.11
N VAL A 334 -25.91 5.48 -18.86
CA VAL A 334 -26.74 6.41 -18.07
C VAL A 334 -26.20 6.48 -16.61
N CYS A 335 -25.87 5.36 -15.98
CA CYS A 335 -25.29 5.36 -14.64
C CYS A 335 -23.97 6.13 -14.60
N ILE A 336 -23.07 5.88 -15.56
CA ILE A 336 -21.78 6.58 -15.63
C ILE A 336 -22.00 8.08 -15.83
N VAL A 337 -22.86 8.47 -16.79
CA VAL A 337 -23.12 9.89 -17.08
C VAL A 337 -23.72 10.60 -15.87
N LEU A 338 -24.78 10.04 -15.26
CA LEU A 338 -25.42 10.64 -14.09
C LEU A 338 -24.43 10.81 -12.93
N CYS A 339 -23.74 9.76 -12.53
CA CYS A 339 -22.78 9.84 -11.44
C CYS A 339 -21.63 10.82 -11.76
N THR A 340 -21.12 10.80 -12.99
CA THR A 340 -20.02 11.70 -13.40
C THR A 340 -20.46 13.16 -13.40
N VAL A 341 -21.66 13.47 -13.89
CA VAL A 341 -22.19 14.85 -13.89
C VAL A 341 -22.27 15.39 -12.46
N PHE A 342 -22.89 14.66 -11.55
CA PHE A 342 -23.05 15.13 -10.17
C PHE A 342 -21.72 15.21 -9.42
N THR A 343 -20.82 14.24 -9.57
CA THR A 343 -19.48 14.32 -8.96
C THR A 343 -18.66 15.45 -9.56
N THR A 344 -18.75 15.70 -10.88
CA THR A 344 -18.05 16.80 -11.54
C THR A 344 -18.54 18.16 -11.03
N ILE A 345 -19.84 18.32 -10.79
CA ILE A 345 -20.40 19.54 -10.17
C ILE A 345 -19.78 19.75 -8.79
N ALA A 346 -19.78 18.74 -7.92
CA ALA A 346 -19.14 18.85 -6.61
C ALA A 346 -17.65 19.17 -6.71
N GLY A 347 -16.95 18.52 -7.65
CA GLY A 347 -15.54 18.75 -7.94
C GLY A 347 -15.25 20.13 -8.48
N PHE A 348 -16.12 20.69 -9.32
CA PHE A 348 -16.01 22.06 -9.82
C PHE A 348 -16.09 23.08 -8.70
N PHE A 349 -17.09 22.97 -7.82
CA PHE A 349 -17.21 23.86 -6.65
C PHE A 349 -16.01 23.74 -5.72
N THR A 350 -15.55 22.54 -5.45
CA THR A 350 -14.34 22.29 -4.66
C THR A 350 -13.10 22.96 -5.28
N ALA A 351 -12.87 22.74 -6.58
CA ALA A 351 -11.65 23.21 -7.24
C ALA A 351 -11.67 24.70 -7.58
N LYS A 352 -12.83 25.26 -8.03
CA LYS A 352 -12.94 26.65 -8.45
C LYS A 352 -13.05 27.61 -7.28
N PHE A 353 -13.89 27.28 -6.29
CA PHE A 353 -14.17 28.15 -5.14
C PHE A 353 -13.35 27.78 -3.90
N LYS A 354 -12.45 26.78 -4.02
CA LYS A 354 -11.65 26.27 -2.89
C LYS A 354 -12.52 25.86 -1.69
N MET A 355 -13.75 25.39 -1.97
CA MET A 355 -14.63 24.86 -0.94
C MET A 355 -14.07 23.56 -0.38
N HIS A 356 -14.25 23.35 0.92
CA HIS A 356 -13.88 22.06 1.48
C HIS A 356 -14.71 20.94 0.83
N PRO A 357 -14.09 19.85 0.34
CA PRO A 357 -14.79 18.76 -0.37
C PRO A 357 -15.98 18.20 0.41
N PHE A 358 -15.88 18.13 1.74
CA PHE A 358 -16.96 17.70 2.62
C PHE A 358 -18.26 18.50 2.39
N ILE A 359 -18.16 19.84 2.28
CA ILE A 359 -19.33 20.71 2.11
C ILE A 359 -19.96 20.53 0.72
N SER A 360 -19.12 20.52 -0.33
CA SER A 360 -19.61 20.39 -1.70
C SER A 360 -20.27 19.02 -1.95
N THR A 361 -19.69 17.94 -1.42
CA THR A 361 -20.23 16.59 -1.57
C THR A 361 -21.44 16.33 -0.67
N MET A 362 -21.47 16.92 0.54
CA MET A 362 -22.66 16.87 1.40
C MET A 362 -23.86 17.59 0.76
N ALA A 363 -23.65 18.77 0.19
CA ALA A 363 -24.69 19.47 -0.57
C ALA A 363 -25.16 18.63 -1.75
N ASN A 364 -24.22 18.05 -2.51
CA ASN A 364 -24.50 17.16 -3.63
C ASN A 364 -25.32 15.92 -3.19
N MET A 365 -24.99 15.33 -2.05
CA MET A 365 -25.74 14.23 -1.45
C MET A 365 -27.22 14.58 -1.24
N LEU A 366 -27.50 15.77 -0.66
CA LEU A 366 -28.87 16.23 -0.42
C LEU A 366 -29.61 16.53 -1.72
N VAL A 367 -28.94 17.14 -2.70
CA VAL A 367 -29.51 17.43 -4.02
C VAL A 367 -29.92 16.13 -4.72
N ILE A 368 -29.03 15.14 -4.78
CA ILE A 368 -29.30 13.83 -5.41
C ILE A 368 -30.48 13.14 -4.72
N PHE A 369 -30.44 13.07 -3.38
CA PHE A 369 -31.51 12.43 -2.62
C PHE A 369 -32.85 13.09 -2.86
N GLY A 370 -32.88 14.43 -2.81
CA GLY A 370 -34.08 15.20 -3.08
C GLY A 370 -34.64 15.00 -4.51
N LEU A 371 -33.74 15.07 -5.51
CA LEU A 371 -34.12 14.87 -6.92
C LEU A 371 -34.65 13.47 -7.19
N VAL A 372 -33.96 12.43 -6.75
CA VAL A 372 -34.38 11.05 -6.94
C VAL A 372 -35.67 10.77 -6.19
N THR A 373 -35.81 11.19 -4.94
CA THR A 373 -37.05 10.99 -4.16
C THR A 373 -38.22 11.74 -4.75
N TYR A 374 -38.03 13.00 -5.16
CA TYR A 374 -39.08 13.79 -5.81
C TYR A 374 -39.52 13.20 -7.15
N SER A 375 -38.53 12.81 -8.00
CA SER A 375 -38.82 12.27 -9.32
C SER A 375 -39.55 10.92 -9.27
N THR A 376 -39.22 10.07 -8.29
CA THR A 376 -39.80 8.72 -8.13
C THR A 376 -40.94 8.67 -7.12
N LYS A 377 -41.27 9.79 -6.46
CA LYS A 377 -42.17 9.84 -5.30
C LYS A 377 -41.81 8.87 -4.19
N GLY A 378 -40.51 8.57 -4.03
CA GLY A 378 -40.00 7.62 -3.06
C GLY A 378 -40.31 6.14 -3.35
N VAL A 379 -40.89 5.84 -4.50
CA VAL A 379 -41.21 4.46 -4.89
C VAL A 379 -39.94 3.71 -5.27
N SER A 380 -39.82 2.46 -4.83
CA SER A 380 -38.77 1.54 -5.25
C SER A 380 -39.19 0.83 -6.53
N PHE A 381 -38.31 0.78 -7.51
CA PHE A 381 -38.53 0.04 -8.74
C PHE A 381 -38.21 -1.45 -8.53
N GLY A 382 -38.99 -2.32 -9.19
CA GLY A 382 -38.93 -3.76 -9.04
C GLY A 382 -37.66 -4.44 -9.60
N GLY A 383 -37.82 -5.68 -10.04
CA GLY A 383 -36.69 -6.49 -10.55
C GLY A 383 -36.33 -6.20 -12.00
N ILE A 384 -35.08 -6.43 -12.35
CA ILE A 384 -34.59 -6.41 -13.73
C ILE A 384 -34.91 -7.73 -14.45
N GLU A 385 -34.74 -7.76 -15.77
CA GLU A 385 -34.86 -8.97 -16.59
C GLU A 385 -34.01 -10.12 -16.05
N GLY A 386 -34.59 -11.29 -15.81
CA GLY A 386 -33.97 -12.39 -15.06
C GLY A 386 -32.76 -13.03 -15.72
N ASN A 387 -32.59 -12.88 -17.04
CA ASN A 387 -31.44 -13.37 -17.79
C ASN A 387 -30.20 -12.44 -17.73
N ILE A 388 -30.35 -11.17 -17.32
CA ILE A 388 -29.24 -10.19 -17.26
C ILE A 388 -28.14 -10.62 -16.30
N PRO A 389 -28.41 -11.05 -15.05
CA PRO A 389 -27.36 -11.50 -14.17
C PRO A 389 -26.56 -12.67 -14.73
N SER A 390 -27.18 -13.66 -15.33
CA SER A 390 -26.50 -14.80 -15.94
C SER A 390 -25.70 -14.43 -17.19
N MET A 391 -26.04 -13.33 -17.87
CA MET A 391 -25.32 -12.83 -19.03
C MET A 391 -24.07 -12.02 -18.64
N ILE A 392 -24.14 -11.17 -17.61
CA ILE A 392 -23.08 -10.21 -17.27
C ILE A 392 -22.17 -10.74 -16.15
N ILE A 393 -22.73 -11.45 -15.17
CA ILE A 393 -22.03 -11.97 -14.00
C ILE A 393 -22.34 -13.46 -13.77
N PRO A 394 -22.16 -14.34 -14.80
CA PRO A 394 -22.43 -15.76 -14.64
C PRO A 394 -21.58 -16.36 -13.52
N LYS A 395 -22.05 -17.48 -12.95
CA LYS A 395 -21.25 -18.32 -12.06
C LYS A 395 -20.67 -19.47 -12.87
N ILE A 396 -19.35 -19.56 -12.92
CA ILE A 396 -18.63 -20.63 -13.65
C ILE A 396 -18.05 -21.59 -12.62
N GLY A 397 -18.54 -22.83 -12.58
CA GLY A 397 -18.07 -23.81 -11.59
C GLY A 397 -18.24 -23.36 -10.12
N GLY A 398 -19.26 -22.53 -9.84
CA GLY A 398 -19.47 -21.93 -8.52
C GLY A 398 -18.72 -20.61 -8.27
N PHE A 399 -17.77 -20.26 -9.14
CA PHE A 399 -17.02 -18.99 -9.04
C PHE A 399 -17.83 -17.82 -9.62
N PRO A 400 -18.11 -16.74 -8.84
CA PRO A 400 -18.86 -15.58 -9.31
C PRO A 400 -17.97 -14.66 -10.15
N THR A 401 -18.26 -14.54 -11.44
CA THR A 401 -17.44 -13.74 -12.38
C THR A 401 -17.48 -12.24 -12.14
N ILE A 402 -18.38 -11.75 -11.30
CA ILE A 402 -18.41 -10.34 -10.83
C ILE A 402 -17.04 -9.91 -10.22
N ILE A 403 -16.28 -10.85 -9.67
CA ILE A 403 -14.95 -10.59 -9.11
C ILE A 403 -13.99 -10.12 -10.21
N LEU A 404 -14.12 -10.61 -11.43
CA LEU A 404 -13.29 -10.20 -12.57
C LEU A 404 -13.46 -8.72 -12.92
N TRP A 405 -14.67 -8.18 -12.77
CA TRP A 405 -14.95 -6.76 -12.94
C TRP A 405 -14.21 -5.91 -11.90
N ALA A 406 -14.19 -6.36 -10.65
CA ALA A 406 -13.42 -5.68 -9.59
C ALA A 406 -11.92 -5.72 -9.86
N ILE A 407 -11.39 -6.87 -10.30
CA ILE A 407 -9.99 -7.02 -10.68
C ILE A 407 -9.65 -6.08 -11.84
N ALA A 408 -10.50 -6.01 -12.86
CA ALA A 408 -10.31 -5.09 -13.98
C ALA A 408 -10.26 -3.63 -13.53
N ALA A 409 -11.18 -3.21 -12.64
CA ALA A 409 -11.18 -1.86 -12.06
C ALA A 409 -9.87 -1.57 -11.29
N VAL A 410 -9.41 -2.52 -10.47
CA VAL A 410 -8.15 -2.39 -9.71
C VAL A 410 -6.97 -2.21 -10.66
N ILE A 411 -6.88 -2.99 -11.75
CA ILE A 411 -5.80 -2.90 -12.75
C ILE A 411 -5.85 -1.55 -13.45
N VAL A 412 -7.02 -1.09 -13.88
CA VAL A 412 -7.19 0.20 -14.58
C VAL A 412 -6.78 1.36 -13.67
N VAL A 413 -7.29 1.40 -12.43
CA VAL A 413 -6.96 2.47 -11.49
C VAL A 413 -5.48 2.40 -11.07
N TRP A 414 -4.93 1.20 -10.89
CA TRP A 414 -3.50 1.01 -10.64
C TRP A 414 -2.64 1.58 -11.79
N PHE A 415 -3.03 1.33 -13.03
CA PHE A 415 -2.35 1.89 -14.20
C PHE A 415 -2.46 3.41 -14.21
N ILE A 416 -3.66 3.97 -13.99
CA ILE A 416 -3.87 5.42 -13.93
C ILE A 416 -2.99 6.07 -12.86
N TRP A 417 -2.96 5.54 -11.64
CA TRP A 417 -2.21 6.13 -10.54
C TRP A 417 -0.70 6.03 -10.70
N ASN A 418 -0.19 4.89 -11.17
CA ASN A 418 1.25 4.60 -11.16
C ASN A 418 1.95 4.86 -12.50
N LYS A 419 1.22 4.84 -13.62
CA LYS A 419 1.82 4.88 -14.96
C LYS A 419 1.46 6.14 -15.74
N THR A 420 0.49 6.95 -15.30
CA THR A 420 0.10 8.17 -16.00
C THR A 420 0.61 9.44 -15.31
N THR A 421 0.72 10.53 -16.09
CA THR A 421 1.02 11.86 -15.56
C THR A 421 -0.08 12.37 -14.64
N PHE A 422 -1.35 12.02 -14.91
CA PHE A 422 -2.47 12.36 -14.06
C PHE A 422 -2.31 11.77 -12.65
N GLY A 423 -1.96 10.49 -12.54
CA GLY A 423 -1.71 9.85 -11.24
C GLY A 423 -0.55 10.48 -10.48
N LYS A 424 0.57 10.77 -11.15
CA LYS A 424 1.70 11.47 -10.52
C LYS A 424 1.30 12.85 -10.01
N ASN A 425 0.52 13.60 -10.79
CA ASN A 425 0.01 14.90 -10.40
C ASN A 425 -0.99 14.82 -9.24
N LEU A 426 -1.80 13.74 -9.17
CA LEU A 426 -2.73 13.46 -8.09
C LEU A 426 -1.98 13.36 -6.74
N PHE A 427 -0.89 12.60 -6.69
CA PHE A 427 -0.04 12.48 -5.51
C PHE A 427 0.67 13.80 -5.17
N ALA A 428 1.16 14.54 -6.16
CA ALA A 428 1.82 15.82 -5.96
C ALA A 428 0.88 16.88 -5.37
N VAL A 429 -0.32 17.03 -5.96
CA VAL A 429 -1.35 17.97 -5.47
C VAL A 429 -1.84 17.56 -4.08
N GLY A 430 -2.03 16.25 -3.85
CA GLY A 430 -2.43 15.74 -2.54
C GLY A 430 -1.39 15.94 -1.45
N GLY A 431 -0.10 15.89 -1.79
CA GLY A 431 0.99 16.13 -0.84
C GLY A 431 1.15 17.60 -0.46
N ASN A 432 1.15 18.49 -1.45
CA ASN A 432 1.17 19.94 -1.24
C ASN A 432 0.62 20.66 -2.49
N PRO A 433 -0.63 21.17 -2.44
CA PRO A 433 -1.24 21.86 -3.58
C PRO A 433 -0.49 23.12 -4.03
N GLU A 434 0.10 23.86 -3.08
CA GLU A 434 0.83 25.10 -3.38
C GLU A 434 2.15 24.81 -4.10
N ALA A 435 2.93 23.86 -3.59
CA ALA A 435 4.16 23.42 -4.23
C ALA A 435 3.89 22.82 -5.63
N ALA A 436 2.81 22.05 -5.78
CA ALA A 436 2.39 21.51 -7.07
C ALA A 436 2.03 22.63 -8.07
N ALA A 437 1.32 23.68 -7.61
CA ALA A 437 0.96 24.83 -8.45
C ALA A 437 2.21 25.60 -8.92
N VAL A 438 3.18 25.84 -8.04
CA VAL A 438 4.45 26.51 -8.38
C VAL A 438 5.25 25.66 -9.40
N SER A 439 5.13 24.33 -9.32
CA SER A 439 5.75 23.40 -10.29
C SER A 439 5.00 23.30 -11.63
N GLY A 440 3.99 24.15 -11.88
CA GLY A 440 3.22 24.19 -13.13
C GLY A 440 2.09 23.17 -13.21
N ILE A 441 1.77 22.45 -12.14
CA ILE A 441 0.66 21.49 -12.10
C ILE A 441 -0.64 22.25 -11.86
N SER A 442 -1.62 22.10 -12.75
CA SER A 442 -2.94 22.71 -12.57
C SER A 442 -3.75 21.96 -11.52
N VAL A 443 -3.77 22.47 -10.28
CA VAL A 443 -4.56 21.91 -9.17
C VAL A 443 -6.03 21.77 -9.54
N PHE A 444 -6.61 22.76 -10.25
CA PHE A 444 -7.99 22.72 -10.73
C PHE A 444 -8.27 21.50 -11.60
N ARG A 445 -7.44 21.27 -12.64
CA ARG A 445 -7.64 20.14 -13.58
C ARG A 445 -7.46 18.79 -12.90
N VAL A 446 -6.50 18.69 -11.97
CA VAL A 446 -6.25 17.46 -11.23
C VAL A 446 -7.43 17.15 -10.30
N THR A 447 -7.93 18.14 -9.58
CA THR A 447 -9.06 17.96 -8.66
C THR A 447 -10.33 17.59 -9.42
N VAL A 448 -10.72 18.35 -10.45
CA VAL A 448 -11.90 18.03 -11.26
C VAL A 448 -11.75 16.65 -11.94
N GLY A 449 -10.57 16.33 -12.46
CA GLY A 449 -10.28 15.02 -13.05
C GLY A 449 -10.44 13.87 -12.06
N ALA A 450 -10.07 14.06 -10.80
CA ALA A 450 -10.27 13.06 -9.75
C ALA A 450 -11.76 12.82 -9.46
N PHE A 451 -12.57 13.89 -9.41
CA PHE A 451 -14.02 13.78 -9.26
C PHE A 451 -14.69 13.11 -10.48
N ILE A 452 -14.23 13.41 -11.70
CA ILE A 452 -14.70 12.72 -12.93
C ILE A 452 -14.40 11.22 -12.84
N LEU A 453 -13.16 10.85 -12.49
CA LEU A 453 -12.77 9.45 -12.35
C LEU A 453 -13.62 8.74 -11.27
N ALA A 454 -13.86 9.40 -10.14
CA ALA A 454 -14.72 8.89 -9.07
C ALA A 454 -16.14 8.66 -9.59
N GLY A 455 -16.73 9.62 -10.31
CA GLY A 455 -18.08 9.49 -10.89
C GLY A 455 -18.22 8.33 -11.87
N ILE A 456 -17.22 8.12 -12.73
CA ILE A 456 -17.19 6.98 -13.66
C ILE A 456 -17.21 5.66 -12.85
N LEU A 457 -16.40 5.57 -11.82
CA LEU A 457 -16.32 4.38 -10.97
C LEU A 457 -17.60 4.16 -10.16
N TYR A 458 -18.21 5.23 -9.62
CA TYR A 458 -19.49 5.12 -8.90
C TYR A 458 -20.62 4.67 -9.83
N GLY A 459 -20.68 5.22 -11.04
CA GLY A 459 -21.65 4.81 -12.05
C GLY A 459 -21.51 3.33 -12.42
N PHE A 460 -20.28 2.87 -12.64
CA PHE A 460 -20.00 1.47 -12.91
C PHE A 460 -20.36 0.57 -11.73
N GLY A 461 -19.96 0.96 -10.51
CA GLY A 461 -20.26 0.23 -9.28
C GLY A 461 -21.77 0.11 -9.01
N SER A 462 -22.54 1.19 -9.24
CA SER A 462 -24.00 1.18 -9.06
C SER A 462 -24.73 0.30 -10.08
N TRP A 463 -24.28 0.31 -11.34
CA TRP A 463 -24.79 -0.58 -12.37
C TRP A 463 -24.53 -2.06 -12.03
N LEU A 464 -23.30 -2.37 -11.61
CA LEU A 464 -22.88 -3.73 -11.24
C LEU A 464 -23.66 -4.22 -10.01
N GLU A 465 -23.90 -3.34 -9.03
CA GLU A 465 -24.69 -3.63 -7.85
C GLU A 465 -26.17 -3.90 -8.20
N CYS A 466 -26.73 -3.11 -9.12
CA CYS A 466 -28.09 -3.34 -9.63
C CYS A 466 -28.24 -4.75 -10.23
N ILE A 467 -27.27 -5.20 -11.03
CA ILE A 467 -27.26 -6.53 -11.62
C ILE A 467 -27.11 -7.60 -10.55
N ARG A 468 -26.22 -7.40 -9.57
CA ARG A 468 -26.00 -8.33 -8.45
C ARG A 468 -27.25 -8.52 -7.59
N MET A 469 -27.98 -7.42 -7.34
CA MET A 469 -29.20 -7.41 -6.52
C MET A 469 -30.48 -7.70 -7.31
N VAL A 470 -30.35 -7.94 -8.62
CA VAL A 470 -31.48 -8.22 -9.54
C VAL A 470 -32.51 -7.08 -9.54
N GLY A 471 -32.00 -5.85 -9.44
CA GLY A 471 -32.84 -4.64 -9.41
C GLY A 471 -32.91 -4.01 -8.03
N SER A 472 -34.10 -3.62 -7.59
CA SER A 472 -34.41 -2.99 -6.30
C SER A 472 -33.84 -1.55 -6.15
N GLY A 473 -33.82 -0.78 -7.25
CA GLY A 473 -33.39 0.63 -7.22
C GLY A 473 -34.32 1.52 -6.40
N SER A 474 -33.78 2.26 -5.45
CA SER A 474 -34.51 3.27 -4.68
C SER A 474 -33.58 4.40 -4.25
N ALA A 475 -34.13 5.57 -3.95
CA ALA A 475 -33.37 6.73 -3.46
C ALA A 475 -32.62 6.47 -2.12
N ALA A 476 -33.13 5.54 -1.32
CA ALA A 476 -32.57 5.16 -0.03
C ALA A 476 -31.49 4.09 -0.14
N TYR A 477 -31.35 3.39 -1.28
CA TYR A 477 -30.35 2.37 -1.44
C TYR A 477 -28.93 2.97 -1.33
N GLY A 478 -28.02 2.25 -0.73
CA GLY A 478 -26.64 2.72 -0.56
C GLY A 478 -26.43 3.71 0.59
N GLN A 479 -27.44 3.98 1.41
CA GLN A 479 -27.29 4.83 2.60
C GLN A 479 -26.22 4.24 3.54
N GLY A 480 -25.23 5.06 3.93
CA GLY A 480 -24.11 4.65 4.77
C GLY A 480 -22.92 4.05 3.99
N TRP A 481 -23.07 3.75 2.71
CA TRP A 481 -21.99 3.18 1.90
C TRP A 481 -20.83 4.15 1.67
N GLU A 482 -21.06 5.45 1.78
CA GLU A 482 -20.02 6.47 1.83
C GLU A 482 -19.06 6.22 2.99
N MET A 483 -19.61 5.92 4.18
CA MET A 483 -18.79 5.63 5.37
C MET A 483 -18.00 4.34 5.21
N ASP A 484 -18.63 3.30 4.67
CA ASP A 484 -17.99 2.00 4.41
C ASP A 484 -16.83 2.14 3.41
N ALA A 485 -17.02 2.89 2.32
CA ALA A 485 -16.00 3.11 1.31
C ALA A 485 -14.81 3.92 1.84
N ILE A 486 -15.09 4.99 2.60
CA ILE A 486 -14.07 5.81 3.26
C ILE A 486 -13.30 4.98 4.29
N ALA A 487 -14.02 4.24 5.16
CA ALA A 487 -13.40 3.37 6.16
C ALA A 487 -12.47 2.35 5.52
N ALA A 488 -12.91 1.68 4.46
CA ALA A 488 -12.12 0.72 3.72
C ALA A 488 -10.82 1.35 3.16
N CYS A 489 -10.88 2.58 2.62
CA CYS A 489 -9.71 3.28 2.12
C CYS A 489 -8.71 3.64 3.24
N VAL A 490 -9.21 4.14 4.37
CA VAL A 490 -8.37 4.56 5.51
C VAL A 490 -7.75 3.34 6.18
N VAL A 491 -8.54 2.30 6.44
CA VAL A 491 -8.03 0.99 6.88
C VAL A 491 -6.99 0.48 5.89
N GLY A 492 -7.23 0.65 4.58
CA GLY A 492 -6.28 0.36 3.51
C GLY A 492 -5.02 1.23 3.50
N GLY A 493 -4.90 2.22 4.39
CA GLY A 493 -3.72 3.07 4.53
C GLY A 493 -3.65 4.23 3.54
N VAL A 494 -4.79 4.66 3.00
CA VAL A 494 -4.90 5.95 2.30
C VAL A 494 -5.07 7.03 3.35
N SER A 495 -4.16 8.02 3.36
CA SER A 495 -4.13 9.05 4.40
C SER A 495 -5.11 10.18 4.13
N PHE A 496 -5.85 10.60 5.14
CA PHE A 496 -6.69 11.79 5.09
C PHE A 496 -5.93 13.11 4.94
N THR A 497 -4.62 13.11 5.28
CA THR A 497 -3.77 14.28 5.06
C THR A 497 -3.38 14.48 3.60
N GLY A 498 -3.73 13.53 2.73
CA GLY A 498 -3.44 13.57 1.29
C GLY A 498 -2.04 13.05 0.93
N GLY A 499 -1.82 12.85 -0.36
CA GLY A 499 -0.51 12.50 -0.93
C GLY A 499 0.03 11.10 -0.63
N ILE A 500 -0.64 10.30 0.22
CA ILE A 500 -0.19 8.97 0.63
C ILE A 500 -1.30 7.95 0.47
N GLY A 501 -1.03 6.90 -0.29
CA GLY A 501 -1.96 5.79 -0.48
C GLY A 501 -1.42 4.75 -1.44
N LYS A 502 -1.90 3.52 -1.31
CA LYS A 502 -1.58 2.41 -2.23
C LYS A 502 -2.86 1.67 -2.59
N ILE A 503 -3.03 1.36 -3.86
CA ILE A 503 -4.22 0.62 -4.33
C ILE A 503 -4.32 -0.77 -3.70
N SER A 504 -3.19 -1.45 -3.51
CA SER A 504 -3.17 -2.74 -2.81
C SER A 504 -3.74 -2.64 -1.40
N GLY A 505 -3.50 -1.53 -0.71
CA GLY A 505 -4.10 -1.25 0.59
C GLY A 505 -5.61 -1.08 0.49
N VAL A 506 -6.10 -0.30 -0.48
CA VAL A 506 -7.56 -0.12 -0.71
C VAL A 506 -8.24 -1.48 -0.95
N VAL A 507 -7.64 -2.34 -1.79
CA VAL A 507 -8.15 -3.69 -2.05
C VAL A 507 -8.29 -4.51 -0.78
N VAL A 508 -7.25 -4.54 0.05
CA VAL A 508 -7.25 -5.25 1.35
C VAL A 508 -8.29 -4.63 2.28
N GLY A 509 -8.36 -3.30 2.35
CA GLY A 509 -9.33 -2.60 3.20
C GLY A 509 -10.78 -2.92 2.83
N VAL A 510 -11.13 -2.90 1.54
CA VAL A 510 -12.47 -3.27 1.06
C VAL A 510 -12.81 -4.71 1.40
N PHE A 511 -11.87 -5.64 1.18
CA PHE A 511 -12.08 -7.04 1.51
C PHE A 511 -12.32 -7.25 3.02
N ILE A 512 -11.46 -6.69 3.87
CA ILE A 512 -11.57 -6.80 5.32
C ILE A 512 -12.88 -6.19 5.82
N PHE A 513 -13.24 -4.99 5.34
CA PHE A 513 -14.44 -4.30 5.78
C PHE A 513 -15.71 -5.02 5.32
N THR A 514 -15.73 -5.54 4.08
CA THR A 514 -16.83 -6.36 3.58
C THR A 514 -16.95 -7.68 4.34
N ALA A 515 -15.84 -8.33 4.68
CA ALA A 515 -15.84 -9.54 5.49
C ALA A 515 -16.43 -9.30 6.88
N LEU A 516 -16.10 -8.17 7.50
CA LEU A 516 -16.64 -7.76 8.79
C LEU A 516 -18.18 -7.57 8.72
N THR A 517 -18.65 -6.73 7.77
CA THR A 517 -20.09 -6.47 7.60
C THR A 517 -20.86 -7.73 7.23
N TYR A 518 -20.32 -8.60 6.37
CA TYR A 518 -20.88 -9.90 6.04
C TYR A 518 -21.02 -10.80 7.26
N SER A 519 -20.00 -10.84 8.12
CA SER A 519 -20.02 -11.65 9.34
C SER A 519 -21.08 -11.16 10.32
N LEU A 520 -21.20 -9.84 10.52
CA LEU A 520 -22.22 -9.24 11.37
C LEU A 520 -23.62 -9.57 10.87
N THR A 521 -23.86 -9.46 9.57
CA THR A 521 -25.13 -9.81 8.92
C THR A 521 -25.45 -11.31 9.08
N THR A 522 -24.48 -12.19 8.86
CA THR A 522 -24.64 -13.64 9.01
C THR A 522 -24.93 -14.05 10.46
N LEU A 523 -24.39 -13.32 11.42
CA LEU A 523 -24.73 -13.48 12.85
C LEU A 523 -26.12 -12.94 13.21
N GLY A 524 -26.83 -12.30 12.27
CA GLY A 524 -28.15 -11.70 12.49
C GLY A 524 -28.09 -10.46 13.38
N ILE A 525 -26.96 -9.75 13.38
CA ILE A 525 -26.83 -8.46 14.04
C ILE A 525 -27.57 -7.42 13.24
N ASP A 526 -28.41 -6.63 13.92
CA ASP A 526 -29.23 -5.59 13.31
C ASP A 526 -28.35 -4.60 12.50
N THR A 527 -28.84 -4.21 11.34
CA THR A 527 -28.12 -3.30 10.42
C THR A 527 -27.82 -1.94 11.07
N ASN A 528 -28.71 -1.46 11.96
CA ASN A 528 -28.47 -0.20 12.67
C ASN A 528 -27.27 -0.32 13.64
N LEU A 529 -27.08 -1.47 14.27
CA LEU A 529 -25.93 -1.72 15.13
C LEU A 529 -24.64 -1.86 14.31
N GLN A 530 -24.72 -2.30 13.04
CA GLN A 530 -23.56 -2.31 12.13
C GLN A 530 -23.02 -0.91 11.89
N PHE A 531 -23.87 0.12 11.82
CA PHE A 531 -23.41 1.53 11.72
C PHE A 531 -22.59 1.97 12.95
N VAL A 532 -22.94 1.48 14.15
CA VAL A 532 -22.15 1.77 15.36
C VAL A 532 -20.75 1.17 15.24
N PHE A 533 -20.62 -0.08 14.81
CA PHE A 533 -19.32 -0.72 14.60
C PHE A 533 -18.50 0.01 13.52
N SER A 534 -19.12 0.36 12.40
CA SER A 534 -18.47 1.13 11.31
C SER A 534 -17.94 2.46 11.83
N GLY A 535 -18.74 3.20 12.60
CA GLY A 535 -18.36 4.48 13.19
C GLY A 535 -17.16 4.37 14.13
N ILE A 536 -17.16 3.36 15.02
CA ILE A 536 -16.04 3.11 15.93
C ILE A 536 -14.76 2.78 15.16
N ILE A 537 -14.86 1.92 14.13
CA ILE A 537 -13.71 1.54 13.30
C ILE A 537 -13.13 2.77 12.60
N ILE A 538 -13.96 3.62 12.01
CA ILE A 538 -13.52 4.86 11.35
C ILE A 538 -12.79 5.76 12.36
N LEU A 539 -13.36 5.98 13.53
CA LEU A 539 -12.79 6.85 14.57
C LEU A 539 -11.41 6.33 15.00
N VAL A 540 -11.29 5.03 15.28
CA VAL A 540 -10.01 4.40 15.65
C VAL A 540 -9.01 4.45 14.50
N ALA A 541 -9.46 4.23 13.26
CA ALA A 541 -8.61 4.27 12.08
C ALA A 541 -8.00 5.66 11.85
N VAL A 542 -8.83 6.69 11.90
CA VAL A 542 -8.40 8.08 11.72
C VAL A 542 -7.50 8.52 12.88
N MET A 543 -7.84 8.15 14.12
CA MET A 543 -7.00 8.44 15.28
C MET A 543 -5.60 7.86 15.12
N LEU A 544 -5.49 6.59 14.71
CA LEU A 544 -4.20 5.93 14.48
C LEU A 544 -3.44 6.55 13.31
N ASP A 545 -4.12 6.99 12.25
CA ASP A 545 -3.49 7.69 11.13
C ASP A 545 -2.93 9.05 11.60
N CYS A 546 -3.70 9.84 12.33
CA CYS A 546 -3.23 11.09 12.90
C CYS A 546 -2.03 10.92 13.84
N LEU A 547 -2.01 9.89 14.69
CA LEU A 547 -0.90 9.61 15.60
C LEU A 547 0.42 9.33 14.87
N LYS A 548 0.40 8.77 13.65
CA LYS A 548 1.60 8.58 12.83
C LYS A 548 2.28 9.90 12.47
N TYR A 549 1.52 10.98 12.33
CA TYR A 549 2.02 12.30 11.91
C TYR A 549 2.40 13.19 13.08
N VAL A 550 1.72 13.09 14.23
CA VAL A 550 2.04 13.86 15.45
C VAL A 550 3.44 13.54 15.97
N GLN A 551 3.94 12.33 15.74
CA GLN A 551 5.27 11.91 16.22
C GLN A 551 6.44 12.31 15.30
N LYS A 552 6.17 12.87 14.12
CA LYS A 552 7.21 13.36 13.19
C LYS A 552 7.54 14.85 13.39
N LYS A 553 6.84 15.55 14.27
CA LYS A 553 7.18 16.90 14.75
C LYS A 553 7.91 16.79 16.09
#